data_45683042b5357d0bd32063521143f120
#
_entry.id   45683042b5357d0bd32063521143f120
#
_cell.length_a   1.000
_cell.length_b   1.000
_cell.length_c   1.000
_cell.angle_alpha   90.00
_cell.angle_beta   90.00
_cell.angle_gamma   90.00
#
_symmetry.space_group_name_H-M   'P 1'
#
loop_
_entity.id
_entity.type
_entity.pdbx_description
1 polymer ?
#
loop_
_entity_poly.entity_id
_entity_poly.type
_entity_poly.pdbx_seq_one_letter_code
_entity_poly.pdbx_strand_id
1 'polypeptide(L)'
;MAEEYLLNEHNKEEFPPAHTAEHLLNQLMVRMFGCERSRNAHIERKKSKISYILEQKPDRKAEREIERQMNELIAEDLPVKFQYVTRAELEGIVMEAEPDSPDAQLSLERLPDDASETIRLVRIGDYDVCPCIGRHVRSTAQIGRFEMLGTNWDEQQRSFRIRFKIV
;
A
#
# COMPACT_ATOMS: atom_id res chain seq x y z
N MET A 1 15.88 21.93 4.39
CA MET A 1 15.47 21.84 4.17
C MET A 1 15.00 21.77 3.83
N ALA A 2 14.94 21.72 3.87
CA ALA A 2 14.32 21.50 3.48
C ALA A 2 13.89 21.53 2.90
N GLU A 3 14.07 21.70 2.96
CA GLU A 3 13.71 21.66 2.32
C GLU A 3 13.26 21.31 1.80
N GLU A 4 13.46 20.88 1.98
CA GLU A 4 13.03 20.35 1.53
C GLU A 4 12.23 20.02 1.39
N TYR A 5 12.44 20.03 1.95
CA TYR A 5 11.61 19.48 1.89
C TYR A 5 10.77 19.52 1.57
N LEU A 6 10.98 19.92 1.84
CA LEU A 6 10.16 19.90 1.48
C LEU A 6 9.70 19.77 0.78
N LEU A 7 9.93 19.24 0.55
CA LEU A 7 9.47 18.83 -0.12
C LEU A 7 8.66 18.55 -0.52
N ASN A 8 8.63 18.16 -0.43
CA ASN A 8 7.98 17.59 -0.86
C ASN A 8 6.97 17.90 -0.81
N GLU A 9 6.80 17.97 -0.53
CA GLU A 9 5.96 18.00 -0.55
C GLU A 9 5.21 18.53 -0.95
N HIS A 10 5.21 18.74 -1.03
CA HIS A 10 4.64 18.83 -1.64
C HIS A 10 3.74 19.11 -1.78
N ASN A 11 4.27 19.44 -1.00
CA ASN A 11 3.43 19.44 -1.68
C ASN A 11 2.04 19.05 -1.52
N LYS A 12 1.74 18.30 -1.64
CA LYS A 12 0.41 17.87 -1.63
C LYS A 12 -0.10 17.57 -0.26
N GLU A 13 -1.35 17.86 -0.08
CA GLU A 13 -2.04 17.55 1.14
C GLU A 13 -2.22 16.04 1.25
N GLU A 14 -1.63 15.43 2.26
CA GLU A 14 -1.83 14.00 2.49
C GLU A 14 -3.24 13.73 2.98
N PHE A 15 -3.78 12.61 2.56
CA PHE A 15 -5.09 12.15 3.02
C PHE A 15 -4.92 10.76 3.66
N PRO A 16 -4.71 10.69 4.97
CA PRO A 16 -4.40 9.43 5.64
C PRO A 16 -5.34 8.27 5.34
N PRO A 17 -6.68 8.47 5.28
CA PRO A 17 -7.57 7.33 4.96
C PRO A 17 -7.24 6.69 3.61
N ALA A 18 -6.99 7.49 2.58
CA ALA A 18 -6.66 6.93 1.27
C ALA A 18 -5.27 6.33 1.25
N HIS A 19 -4.33 6.89 2.00
CA HIS A 19 -2.97 6.37 2.05
C HIS A 19 -2.96 5.00 2.74
N THR A 20 -3.70 4.84 3.82
CA THR A 20 -3.79 3.53 4.47
C THR A 20 -4.51 2.53 3.54
N ALA A 21 -5.54 2.99 2.82
CA ALA A 21 -6.22 2.15 1.84
C ALA A 21 -5.25 1.67 0.75
N GLU A 22 -4.32 2.53 0.34
CA GLU A 22 -3.30 2.14 -0.63
C GLU A 22 -2.47 0.96 -0.14
N HIS A 23 -2.05 0.98 1.12
CA HIS A 23 -1.29 -0.13 1.70
C HIS A 23 -2.10 -1.42 1.71
N LEU A 24 -3.38 -1.33 2.10
CA LEU A 24 -4.26 -2.51 2.08
C LEU A 24 -4.42 -3.05 0.66
N LEU A 25 -4.64 -2.16 -0.29
CA LEU A 25 -4.86 -2.57 -1.67
C LEU A 25 -3.61 -3.21 -2.27
N ASN A 26 -2.43 -2.66 -1.97
CA ASN A 26 -1.19 -3.27 -2.43
C ASN A 26 -1.08 -4.71 -1.94
N GLN A 27 -1.33 -4.94 -0.66
CA GLN A 27 -1.23 -6.30 -0.11
C GLN A 27 -2.30 -7.21 -0.70
N LEU A 28 -3.52 -6.70 -0.86
CA LEU A 28 -4.60 -7.49 -1.42
C LEU A 28 -4.29 -7.92 -2.86
N MET A 29 -3.75 -7.01 -3.67
CA MET A 29 -3.40 -7.34 -5.04
C MET A 29 -2.29 -8.38 -5.10
N VAL A 30 -1.30 -8.27 -4.21
CA VAL A 30 -0.25 -9.28 -4.12
C VAL A 30 -0.87 -10.65 -3.83
N ARG A 31 -1.79 -10.71 -2.88
CA ARG A 31 -2.41 -11.98 -2.48
C ARG A 31 -3.34 -12.54 -3.53
N MET A 32 -4.11 -11.68 -4.19
CA MET A 32 -5.08 -12.15 -5.18
C MET A 32 -4.44 -12.54 -6.51
N PHE A 33 -3.43 -11.81 -6.94
CA PHE A 33 -2.92 -11.95 -8.30
C PHE A 33 -1.45 -12.36 -8.37
N GLY A 34 -0.76 -12.42 -7.23
CA GLY A 34 0.66 -12.77 -7.22
C GLY A 34 1.55 -11.72 -7.86
N CYS A 35 1.06 -10.50 -7.98
CA CYS A 35 1.82 -9.40 -8.59
C CYS A 35 2.65 -8.68 -7.54
N GLU A 36 3.48 -7.77 -7.99
CA GLU A 36 4.22 -6.89 -7.09
C GLU A 36 3.35 -5.73 -6.64
N ARG A 37 3.75 -5.12 -5.54
CA ARG A 37 3.10 -3.89 -5.07
C ARG A 37 3.24 -2.81 -6.14
N SER A 38 2.31 -1.87 -6.15
CA SER A 38 2.30 -0.82 -7.15
C SER A 38 3.53 0.08 -7.04
N ARG A 39 4.04 0.50 -8.19
CA ARG A 39 5.09 1.51 -8.28
C ARG A 39 4.57 2.78 -8.94
N ASN A 40 3.27 2.83 -9.24
CA ASN A 40 2.67 3.94 -9.94
C ASN A 40 1.31 4.23 -9.30
N ALA A 41 1.31 5.14 -8.33
CA ALA A 41 0.11 5.49 -7.61
C ALA A 41 0.02 7.00 -7.44
N HIS A 42 -1.21 7.50 -7.47
CA HIS A 42 -1.49 8.90 -7.23
C HIS A 42 -2.66 8.97 -6.26
N ILE A 43 -2.34 9.20 -5.00
CA ILE A 43 -3.30 9.08 -3.90
C ILE A 43 -3.73 10.48 -3.47
N GLU A 44 -5.03 10.74 -3.53
CA GLU A 44 -5.59 12.04 -3.20
C GLU A 44 -6.88 11.89 -2.42
N ARG A 45 -7.34 13.02 -1.88
CA ARG A 45 -8.56 13.04 -1.09
C ARG A 45 -9.81 12.67 -1.90
N LYS A 46 -9.97 13.27 -3.07
CA LYS A 46 -11.19 13.08 -3.84
C LYS A 46 -11.21 11.81 -4.66
N LYS A 47 -10.08 11.48 -5.27
CA LYS A 47 -10.01 10.37 -6.18
C LYS A 47 -8.57 9.93 -6.32
N SER A 48 -8.33 8.64 -6.24
CA SER A 48 -6.99 8.09 -6.33
C SER A 48 -6.89 7.16 -7.51
N LYS A 49 -5.67 7.01 -8.03
CA LYS A 49 -5.34 6.08 -9.11
C LYS A 49 -4.15 5.25 -8.70
N ILE A 50 -4.20 3.95 -9.03
CA ILE A 50 -3.10 3.06 -8.71
C ILE A 50 -3.04 1.98 -9.77
N SER A 51 -1.83 1.65 -10.22
CA SER A 51 -1.64 0.70 -11.31
C SER A 51 -0.81 -0.49 -10.87
N TYR A 52 -1.16 -1.66 -11.40
CA TYR A 52 -0.47 -2.92 -11.11
C TYR A 52 -0.13 -3.62 -12.42
N ILE A 53 0.99 -4.33 -12.44
CA ILE A 53 1.38 -5.13 -13.60
C ILE A 53 0.86 -6.54 -13.36
N LEU A 54 -0.05 -6.99 -14.23
CA LEU A 54 -0.70 -8.30 -14.09
C LEU A 54 -0.50 -9.12 -15.35
N GLU A 55 -0.60 -10.42 -15.20
CA GLU A 55 -0.46 -11.33 -16.36
C GLU A 55 -1.66 -11.27 -17.27
N GLN A 56 -2.84 -11.03 -16.71
CA GLN A 56 -4.09 -10.98 -17.46
C GLN A 56 -4.99 -9.90 -16.90
N LYS A 57 -5.86 -9.38 -17.77
CA LYS A 57 -6.87 -8.43 -17.35
C LYS A 57 -7.86 -9.11 -16.40
N PRO A 58 -8.08 -8.54 -15.21
CA PRO A 58 -9.12 -9.07 -14.31
C PRO A 58 -10.51 -8.86 -14.91
N ASP A 59 -11.40 -9.80 -14.65
CA ASP A 59 -12.78 -9.65 -15.10
C ASP A 59 -13.60 -8.89 -14.06
N ARG A 60 -14.87 -8.67 -14.36
CA ARG A 60 -15.74 -7.92 -13.46
C ARG A 60 -15.94 -8.59 -12.12
N LYS A 61 -15.96 -9.91 -12.11
CA LYS A 61 -16.10 -10.64 -10.86
C LYS A 61 -14.90 -10.38 -9.96
N ALA A 62 -13.70 -10.40 -10.54
CA ALA A 62 -12.48 -10.11 -9.79
C ALA A 62 -12.48 -8.68 -9.27
N GLU A 63 -12.96 -7.72 -10.08
CA GLU A 63 -13.04 -6.33 -9.64
C GLU A 63 -13.98 -6.18 -8.44
N ARG A 64 -15.13 -6.83 -8.48
CA ARG A 64 -16.07 -6.78 -7.36
C ARG A 64 -15.47 -7.42 -6.12
N GLU A 65 -14.67 -8.47 -6.32
CA GLU A 65 -14.03 -9.14 -5.19
C GLU A 65 -12.99 -8.25 -4.55
N ILE A 66 -12.25 -7.47 -5.34
CA ILE A 66 -11.29 -6.50 -4.79
C ILE A 66 -12.04 -5.53 -3.88
N GLU A 67 -13.12 -4.94 -4.37
CA GLU A 67 -13.87 -3.96 -3.59
C GLU A 67 -14.46 -4.59 -2.33
N ARG A 68 -14.99 -5.79 -2.44
CA ARG A 68 -15.58 -6.49 -1.31
C ARG A 68 -14.54 -6.76 -0.23
N GLN A 69 -13.37 -7.29 -0.64
CA GLN A 69 -12.33 -7.61 0.34
C GLN A 69 -11.71 -6.37 0.96
N MET A 70 -11.58 -5.29 0.20
CA MET A 70 -11.10 -4.04 0.78
C MET A 70 -12.03 -3.57 1.90
N ASN A 71 -13.35 -3.62 1.66
CA ASN A 71 -14.29 -3.18 2.67
C ASN A 71 -14.37 -4.15 3.85
N GLU A 72 -14.10 -5.42 3.60
CA GLU A 72 -14.02 -6.39 4.69
C GLU A 72 -12.82 -6.09 5.60
N LEU A 73 -11.67 -5.78 5.01
CA LEU A 73 -10.48 -5.41 5.77
C LEU A 73 -10.71 -4.14 6.59
N ILE A 74 -11.42 -3.19 6.02
CA ILE A 74 -11.78 -1.97 6.74
C ILE A 74 -12.65 -2.30 7.93
N ALA A 75 -13.64 -3.19 7.74
CA ALA A 75 -14.57 -3.58 8.81
C ALA A 75 -13.89 -4.37 9.92
N GLU A 76 -12.80 -5.06 9.62
CA GLU A 76 -12.05 -5.79 10.64
C GLU A 76 -11.37 -4.87 11.64
N ASP A 77 -11.24 -3.60 11.33
CA ASP A 77 -10.67 -2.59 12.22
C ASP A 77 -9.27 -2.97 12.71
N LEU A 78 -8.41 -3.30 11.77
CA LEU A 78 -7.03 -3.69 12.06
C LEU A 78 -6.23 -2.50 12.58
N PRO A 79 -5.39 -2.67 13.61
CA PRO A 79 -4.58 -1.56 14.10
C PRO A 79 -3.46 -1.21 13.11
N VAL A 80 -3.19 0.09 12.99
CA VAL A 80 -2.08 0.59 12.17
C VAL A 80 -1.02 1.09 13.14
N LYS A 81 0.15 0.45 13.11
CA LYS A 81 1.22 0.75 14.05
C LYS A 81 2.53 1.01 13.34
N PHE A 82 3.37 1.82 13.96
CA PHE A 82 4.70 2.12 13.45
C PHE A 82 5.74 1.38 14.25
N GLN A 83 6.76 0.88 13.53
CA GLN A 83 7.90 0.22 14.14
C GLN A 83 9.15 0.81 13.53
N TYR A 84 10.09 1.23 14.39
CA TYR A 84 11.33 1.86 13.94
C TYR A 84 12.45 0.85 14.07
N VAL A 85 13.14 0.58 12.95
CA VAL A 85 14.19 -0.43 12.90
C VAL A 85 15.40 0.09 12.15
N THR A 86 16.58 -0.48 12.45
CA THR A 86 17.76 -0.24 11.65
C THR A 86 17.75 -1.17 10.44
N ARG A 87 18.66 -0.95 9.48
CA ARG A 87 18.79 -1.86 8.35
C ARG A 87 19.13 -3.27 8.83
N ALA A 88 20.02 -3.38 9.81
CA ALA A 88 20.40 -4.70 10.34
C ALA A 88 19.21 -5.40 10.97
N GLU A 89 18.39 -4.65 11.72
CA GLU A 89 17.18 -5.23 12.32
C GLU A 89 16.20 -5.65 11.24
N LEU A 90 16.06 -4.85 10.17
CA LEU A 90 15.18 -5.19 9.07
C LEU A 90 15.63 -6.48 8.38
N GLU A 91 16.94 -6.64 8.17
CA GLU A 91 17.47 -7.87 7.60
C GLU A 91 17.11 -9.08 8.46
N GLY A 92 17.22 -8.93 9.77
CA GLY A 92 16.84 -10.02 10.69
C GLY A 92 15.36 -10.36 10.60
N ILE A 93 14.51 -9.33 10.50
CA ILE A 93 13.06 -9.54 10.35
C ILE A 93 12.79 -10.36 9.09
N VAL A 94 13.42 -9.99 7.98
CA VAL A 94 13.21 -10.68 6.70
C VAL A 94 13.70 -12.13 6.78
N MET A 95 14.87 -12.34 7.38
CA MET A 95 15.46 -13.67 7.46
C MET A 95 14.66 -14.63 8.34
N GLU A 96 14.02 -14.10 9.38
CA GLU A 96 13.24 -14.91 10.32
C GLU A 96 11.76 -14.98 9.97
N ALA A 97 11.34 -14.30 8.92
CA ALA A 97 9.93 -14.22 8.58
C ALA A 97 9.37 -15.57 8.11
N GLU A 98 8.16 -15.88 8.55
CA GLU A 98 7.45 -17.03 8.01
C GLU A 98 7.14 -16.78 6.53
N PRO A 99 7.27 -17.80 5.67
CA PRO A 99 7.14 -17.59 4.22
C PRO A 99 5.85 -16.94 3.77
N ASP A 100 4.76 -17.18 4.49
CA ASP A 100 3.44 -16.64 4.11
C ASP A 100 3.07 -15.38 4.87
N SER A 101 3.99 -14.84 5.68
CA SER A 101 3.73 -13.60 6.42
C SER A 101 4.07 -12.38 5.57
N PRO A 102 3.47 -11.22 5.88
CA PRO A 102 3.84 -10.00 5.15
C PRO A 102 5.31 -9.61 5.37
N ASP A 103 5.91 -9.99 6.49
CA ASP A 103 7.32 -9.70 6.74
C ASP A 103 8.23 -10.30 5.67
N ALA A 104 7.84 -11.44 5.10
CA ALA A 104 8.64 -12.11 4.06
C ALA A 104 8.67 -11.29 2.75
N GLN A 105 7.77 -10.33 2.61
CA GLN A 105 7.71 -9.49 1.40
C GLN A 105 8.60 -8.25 1.51
N LEU A 106 9.14 -7.97 2.69
CA LEU A 106 10.01 -6.81 2.86
C LEU A 106 11.28 -6.99 2.06
N SER A 107 11.78 -5.90 1.48
CA SER A 107 12.97 -5.92 0.66
C SER A 107 13.83 -4.70 0.92
N LEU A 108 15.12 -4.94 1.15
CA LEU A 108 16.09 -3.86 1.31
C LEU A 108 16.38 -3.17 -0.02
N GLU A 109 16.16 -3.87 -1.13
CA GLU A 109 16.46 -3.31 -2.45
C GLU A 109 15.59 -2.11 -2.81
N ARG A 110 14.43 -2.00 -2.19
CA ARG A 110 13.50 -0.91 -2.48
C ARG A 110 13.76 0.34 -1.68
N LEU A 111 14.71 0.27 -0.75
CA LEU A 111 15.08 1.44 0.04
C LEU A 111 16.10 2.26 -0.72
N PRO A 112 15.99 3.60 -0.65
CA PRO A 112 17.02 4.45 -1.25
C PRO A 112 18.38 4.15 -0.65
N ASP A 113 19.44 4.25 -1.45
CA ASP A 113 20.79 4.01 -0.98
C ASP A 113 21.17 4.94 0.16
N ASP A 114 20.63 6.14 0.14
CA ASP A 114 20.90 7.15 1.15
C ASP A 114 19.84 7.15 2.25
N ALA A 115 19.05 6.11 2.36
CA ALA A 115 18.04 6.01 3.41
C ALA A 115 18.71 6.15 4.77
N SER A 116 18.05 6.84 5.69
CA SER A 116 18.57 7.01 7.03
C SER A 116 18.76 5.67 7.71
N GLU A 117 19.57 5.67 8.77
CA GLU A 117 19.81 4.44 9.51
C GLU A 117 18.54 3.88 10.14
N THR A 118 17.57 4.73 10.40
CA THR A 118 16.32 4.32 11.00
C THR A 118 15.22 4.26 9.95
N ILE A 119 14.59 3.12 9.83
CA ILE A 119 13.52 2.86 8.88
C ILE A 119 12.22 2.72 9.66
N ARG A 120 11.18 3.41 9.22
CA ARG A 120 9.87 3.26 9.83
C ARG A 120 9.05 2.25 9.04
N LEU A 121 8.64 1.18 9.72
CA LEU A 121 7.72 0.21 9.14
C LEU A 121 6.31 0.54 9.59
N VAL A 122 5.36 0.46 8.67
CA VAL A 122 3.94 0.64 8.97
C VAL A 122 3.31 -0.75 8.92
N ARG A 123 2.78 -1.19 10.05
CA ARG A 123 2.12 -2.50 10.16
C ARG A 123 0.62 -2.31 10.27
N ILE A 124 -0.12 -3.06 9.48
CA ILE A 124 -1.58 -3.06 9.53
C ILE A 124 -1.99 -4.46 10.00
N GLY A 125 -2.22 -4.59 11.32
CA GLY A 125 -2.47 -5.89 11.94
C GLY A 125 -1.40 -6.89 11.55
N ASP A 126 -1.81 -8.12 11.26
CA ASP A 126 -0.93 -9.15 10.72
C ASP A 126 -1.06 -9.24 9.20
N TYR A 127 -1.70 -8.27 8.58
CA TYR A 127 -2.04 -8.31 7.17
C TYR A 127 -0.95 -7.71 6.28
N ASP A 128 -0.38 -6.59 6.67
CA ASP A 128 0.59 -5.88 5.84
C ASP A 128 1.68 -5.23 6.66
N VAL A 129 2.88 -5.12 6.08
CA VAL A 129 3.96 -4.32 6.64
C VAL A 129 4.74 -3.72 5.47
N CYS A 130 5.10 -2.44 5.60
CA CYS A 130 5.75 -1.74 4.50
C CYS A 130 6.54 -0.54 5.04
N PRO A 131 7.77 -0.31 4.55
CA PRO A 131 8.48 0.93 4.89
C PRO A 131 7.70 2.11 4.31
N CYS A 132 7.43 3.11 5.14
CA CYS A 132 6.68 4.28 4.68
C CYS A 132 6.80 5.39 5.69
N ILE A 133 6.95 6.63 5.21
CA ILE A 133 7.07 7.79 6.09
C ILE A 133 5.82 8.66 6.07
N GLY A 134 4.79 8.29 5.32
CA GLY A 134 3.57 9.09 5.22
C GLY A 134 2.66 8.95 6.44
N ARG A 135 1.58 9.70 6.42
CA ARG A 135 0.61 9.71 7.51
C ARG A 135 -0.47 8.66 7.28
N HIS A 136 -0.92 8.06 8.35
CA HIS A 136 -1.91 6.98 8.31
C HIS A 136 -2.99 7.17 9.36
N VAL A 137 -4.12 6.51 9.16
CA VAL A 137 -5.13 6.40 10.22
C VAL A 137 -4.65 5.38 11.25
N ARG A 138 -5.25 5.40 12.44
CA ARG A 138 -4.83 4.51 13.53
C ARG A 138 -5.38 3.10 13.42
N SER A 139 -6.48 2.94 12.72
CA SER A 139 -7.06 1.62 12.49
C SER A 139 -7.81 1.65 11.17
N THR A 140 -8.01 0.48 10.58
CA THR A 140 -8.60 0.43 9.25
C THR A 140 -10.06 0.90 9.23
N ALA A 141 -10.79 0.78 10.34
CA ALA A 141 -12.15 1.30 10.38
C ALA A 141 -12.20 2.81 10.13
N GLN A 142 -11.13 3.52 10.45
CA GLN A 142 -11.07 4.97 10.25
C GLN A 142 -10.88 5.37 8.78
N ILE A 143 -10.64 4.40 7.91
CA ILE A 143 -10.58 4.68 6.47
C ILE A 143 -11.94 5.12 5.96
N GLY A 144 -13.01 4.46 6.40
CA GLY A 144 -14.35 4.69 5.89
C GLY A 144 -14.73 3.57 4.95
N ARG A 145 -15.14 3.91 3.72
CA ARG A 145 -15.54 2.90 2.74
C ARG A 145 -14.74 3.07 1.45
N PHE A 146 -14.27 1.95 0.93
CA PHE A 146 -13.53 1.90 -0.33
C PHE A 146 -14.53 1.75 -1.48
N GLU A 147 -14.46 2.64 -2.45
CA GLU A 147 -15.38 2.62 -3.58
C GLU A 147 -14.59 2.68 -4.88
N MET A 148 -14.73 1.64 -5.71
CA MET A 148 -14.08 1.64 -7.02
C MET A 148 -14.87 2.49 -7.99
N LEU A 149 -14.18 3.41 -8.64
CA LEU A 149 -14.79 4.30 -9.62
C LEU A 149 -14.70 3.73 -11.03
N GLY A 150 -13.71 2.89 -11.29
CA GLY A 150 -13.53 2.29 -12.59
C GLY A 150 -12.13 1.74 -12.74
N THR A 151 -11.89 1.04 -13.84
CA THR A 151 -10.60 0.45 -14.13
C THR A 151 -10.22 0.69 -15.57
N ASN A 152 -8.93 0.54 -15.87
CA ASN A 152 -8.40 0.59 -17.23
C ASN A 152 -7.38 -0.51 -17.39
N TRP A 153 -7.26 -1.04 -18.60
CA TRP A 153 -6.29 -2.08 -18.91
C TRP A 153 -5.48 -1.67 -20.13
N ASP A 154 -4.16 -1.77 -19.99
CA ASP A 154 -3.22 -1.53 -21.10
C ASP A 154 -2.61 -2.88 -21.46
N GLU A 155 -2.99 -3.41 -22.61
CA GLU A 155 -2.56 -4.73 -23.04
C GLU A 155 -1.06 -4.82 -23.30
N GLN A 156 -0.46 -3.77 -23.82
CA GLN A 156 0.96 -3.80 -24.12
C GLN A 156 1.83 -3.83 -22.86
N GLN A 157 1.45 -3.03 -21.88
CA GLN A 157 2.21 -2.94 -20.63
C GLN A 157 1.70 -3.89 -19.58
N ARG A 158 0.57 -4.54 -19.83
CA ARG A 158 -0.10 -5.40 -18.85
C ARG A 158 -0.37 -4.64 -17.56
N SER A 159 -0.77 -3.40 -17.73
CA SER A 159 -1.01 -2.49 -16.61
C SER A 159 -2.51 -2.39 -16.32
N PHE A 160 -2.88 -2.72 -15.10
CA PHE A 160 -4.25 -2.62 -14.61
C PHE A 160 -4.35 -1.43 -13.68
N ARG A 161 -5.11 -0.42 -14.09
CA ARG A 161 -5.28 0.80 -13.29
C ARG A 161 -6.63 0.76 -12.59
N ILE A 162 -6.60 0.98 -11.30
CA ILE A 162 -7.80 1.11 -10.47
C ILE A 162 -7.96 2.56 -10.08
N ARG A 163 -9.14 3.11 -10.30
CA ARG A 163 -9.51 4.42 -9.77
C ARG A 163 -10.49 4.20 -8.65
N PHE A 164 -10.23 4.84 -7.51
CA PHE A 164 -11.06 4.65 -6.33
C PHE A 164 -11.17 5.94 -5.52
N LYS A 165 -12.12 5.95 -4.62
CA LYS A 165 -12.22 7.02 -3.62
C LYS A 165 -12.61 6.41 -2.28
N ILE A 166 -12.39 7.19 -1.26
CA ILE A 166 -12.78 6.85 0.12
C ILE A 166 -13.99 7.70 0.48
N VAL A 167 -15.02 7.05 0.97
CA VAL A 167 -16.30 7.71 1.26
C VAL A 167 -16.57 7.71 2.77
#